data_33099661ec9243237c0ccc1b5db8871d
#
_entry.id   33099661ec9243237c0ccc1b5db8871d
#
_cell.length_a   1.000
_cell.length_b   1.000
_cell.length_c   1.000
_cell.angle_alpha   90.00
_cell.angle_beta   90.00
_cell.angle_gamma   90.00
#
_symmetry.space_group_name_H-M   'P 1'
#
loop_
_entity.id
_entity.type
_entity.pdbx_description
1 polymer ?
#
loop_
_entity_poly.entity_id
_entity_poly.type
_entity_poly.pdbx_seq_one_letter_code
_entity_poly.pdbx_strand_id
1 'polypeptide(L)'
;MSREQENQLTIFLIEADDDTRPILKSNLTWDGYRVIVALDEEDALERAESGGIQADLILVDVVRISPEEALDMGRRIREYAKHNGHTPLVVMAEKYDADLEGTNVNVGGNDWITYLEDHDQLKNLLARLMAAR
;
A
#
# COMPACT_ATOMS: atom_id res chain seq x y z
N MET A 1 -18.21 14.46 14.69
CA MET A 1 -17.26 13.47 14.15
C MET A 1 -17.11 12.34 15.14
N SER A 2 -17.17 11.11 14.65
CA SER A 2 -17.05 9.97 15.53
C SER A 2 -15.61 9.76 15.97
N ARG A 3 -15.41 9.13 17.12
CA ARG A 3 -14.10 8.78 17.63
C ARG A 3 -13.36 7.84 16.66
N GLU A 4 -14.12 6.95 16.01
CA GLU A 4 -13.57 6.01 15.05
C GLU A 4 -12.94 6.73 13.85
N GLN A 5 -13.57 7.82 13.39
CA GLN A 5 -13.04 8.60 12.29
C GLN A 5 -11.73 9.32 12.66
N GLU A 6 -11.63 9.78 13.90
CA GLU A 6 -10.42 10.45 14.38
C GLU A 6 -9.23 9.50 14.45
N ASN A 7 -9.49 8.23 14.73
CA ASN A 7 -8.46 7.19 14.87
C ASN A 7 -8.30 6.33 13.63
N GLN A 8 -9.01 6.68 12.55
CA GLN A 8 -8.96 5.89 11.33
C GLN A 8 -7.62 6.03 10.64
N LEU A 9 -6.99 4.89 10.37
CA LEU A 9 -5.71 4.85 9.68
C LEU A 9 -5.91 4.99 8.16
N THR A 10 -4.97 5.64 7.51
CA THR A 10 -5.04 5.95 6.09
C THR A 10 -4.04 5.12 5.29
N ILE A 11 -4.51 4.49 4.23
CA ILE A 11 -3.68 3.79 3.26
C ILE A 11 -3.63 4.61 1.98
N PHE A 12 -2.41 4.86 1.48
CA PHE A 12 -2.21 5.45 0.17
C PHE A 12 -1.99 4.31 -0.82
N LEU A 13 -3.00 4.05 -1.65
CA LEU A 13 -3.01 2.93 -2.58
C LEU A 13 -2.67 3.40 -3.99
N ILE A 14 -1.62 2.81 -4.57
CA ILE A 14 -1.29 3.03 -5.98
C ILE A 14 -1.72 1.77 -6.75
N GLU A 15 -2.78 1.90 -7.56
CA GLU A 15 -3.38 0.81 -8.30
C GLU A 15 -3.70 1.24 -9.73
N ALA A 16 -3.00 0.66 -10.69
CA ALA A 16 -3.14 1.04 -12.10
C ALA A 16 -4.34 0.39 -12.80
N ASP A 17 -4.79 -0.77 -12.32
CA ASP A 17 -5.86 -1.51 -12.97
C ASP A 17 -7.24 -0.95 -12.63
N ASP A 18 -7.99 -0.55 -13.66
CA ASP A 18 -9.30 0.08 -13.48
C ASP A 18 -10.35 -0.85 -12.89
N ASP A 19 -10.23 -2.14 -13.12
CA ASP A 19 -11.18 -3.12 -12.59
C ASP A 19 -10.84 -3.52 -11.15
N THR A 20 -9.57 -3.66 -10.85
CA THR A 20 -9.10 -4.07 -9.52
C THR A 20 -9.23 -2.92 -8.51
N ARG A 21 -8.98 -1.70 -8.94
CA ARG A 21 -8.91 -0.53 -8.04
C ARG A 21 -10.15 -0.34 -7.18
N PRO A 22 -11.39 -0.31 -7.74
CA PRO A 22 -12.57 -0.13 -6.90
C PRO A 22 -12.81 -1.30 -5.95
N ILE A 23 -12.47 -2.52 -6.37
CA ILE A 23 -12.65 -3.70 -5.53
C ILE A 23 -11.70 -3.65 -4.34
N LEU A 24 -10.43 -3.37 -4.59
CA LEU A 24 -9.43 -3.30 -3.54
C LEU A 24 -9.72 -2.14 -2.57
N LYS A 25 -10.08 -0.99 -3.10
CA LYS A 25 -10.48 0.15 -2.28
C LYS A 25 -11.66 -0.21 -1.39
N SER A 26 -12.68 -0.88 -1.94
CA SER A 26 -13.86 -1.28 -1.19
C SER A 26 -13.50 -2.26 -0.06
N ASN A 27 -12.65 -3.25 -0.36
CA ASN A 27 -12.23 -4.22 0.63
C ASN A 27 -11.44 -3.57 1.79
N LEU A 28 -10.54 -2.66 1.48
CA LEU A 28 -9.76 -1.96 2.49
C LEU A 28 -10.63 -1.02 3.32
N THR A 29 -11.60 -0.36 2.68
CA THR A 29 -12.56 0.49 3.38
C THR A 29 -13.41 -0.35 4.33
N TRP A 30 -13.85 -1.52 3.89
CA TRP A 30 -14.60 -2.46 4.73
C TRP A 30 -13.77 -2.90 5.94
N ASP A 31 -12.47 -3.05 5.76
CA ASP A 31 -11.56 -3.42 6.86
C ASP A 31 -11.33 -2.27 7.86
N GLY A 32 -11.87 -1.09 7.59
CA GLY A 32 -11.82 0.03 8.53
C GLY A 32 -10.84 1.13 8.18
N TYR A 33 -10.22 1.08 7.00
CA TYR A 33 -9.22 2.08 6.60
C TYR A 33 -9.84 3.19 5.75
N ARG A 34 -9.25 4.37 5.87
CA ARG A 34 -9.44 5.43 4.91
C ARG A 34 -8.48 5.17 3.75
N VAL A 35 -8.95 5.24 2.52
CA VAL A 35 -8.13 4.89 1.36
C VAL A 35 -8.06 6.09 0.41
N ILE A 36 -6.83 6.51 0.11
CA ILE A 36 -6.55 7.53 -0.90
C ILE A 36 -5.91 6.79 -2.07
N VAL A 37 -6.46 6.97 -3.27
CA VAL A 37 -6.06 6.19 -4.44
C VAL A 37 -5.33 7.06 -5.45
N ALA A 38 -4.23 6.52 -6.00
CA ALA A 38 -3.56 7.08 -7.17
C ALA A 38 -3.50 6.03 -8.27
N LEU A 39 -3.52 6.48 -9.52
CA LEU A 39 -3.56 5.58 -10.68
C LEU A 39 -2.18 5.03 -11.05
N ASP A 40 -1.15 5.82 -10.82
CA ASP A 40 0.23 5.49 -11.17
C ASP A 40 1.18 6.38 -10.36
N GLU A 41 2.47 6.27 -10.65
CA GLU A 41 3.47 7.08 -9.94
C GLU A 41 3.27 8.57 -10.17
N GLU A 42 3.01 8.98 -11.39
CA GLU A 42 2.82 10.40 -11.72
C GLU A 42 1.66 10.99 -10.94
N ASP A 43 0.53 10.30 -10.93
CA ASP A 43 -0.66 10.72 -10.18
C ASP A 43 -0.36 10.77 -8.67
N ALA A 44 0.39 9.79 -8.16
CA ALA A 44 0.77 9.75 -6.75
C ALA A 44 1.64 10.95 -6.37
N LEU A 45 2.60 11.31 -7.22
CA LEU A 45 3.48 12.44 -6.96
C LEU A 45 2.71 13.76 -7.02
N GLU A 46 1.77 13.90 -7.95
CA GLU A 46 0.91 15.09 -8.02
C GLU A 46 0.06 15.26 -6.77
N ARG A 47 -0.51 14.16 -6.28
CA ARG A 47 -1.32 14.19 -5.06
C ARG A 47 -0.47 14.54 -3.84
N ALA A 48 0.74 14.02 -3.78
CA ALA A 48 1.67 14.32 -2.71
C ALA A 48 2.10 15.78 -2.73
N GLU A 49 2.31 16.34 -3.93
CA GLU A 49 2.71 17.73 -4.10
C GLU A 49 1.65 18.70 -3.62
N SER A 50 0.38 18.38 -3.81
CA SER A 50 -0.72 19.23 -3.35
C SER A 50 -0.81 19.31 -1.82
N GLY A 51 -0.01 18.54 -1.11
CA GLY A 51 0.22 18.71 0.33
C GLY A 51 -0.81 18.06 1.24
N GLY A 52 -1.67 17.22 0.71
CA GLY A 52 -2.78 16.69 1.49
C GLY A 52 -2.66 15.27 1.99
N ILE A 53 -1.61 14.56 1.64
CA ILE A 53 -1.55 13.13 1.95
C ILE A 53 -0.76 12.86 3.23
N GLN A 54 -1.48 12.37 4.24
CA GLN A 54 -0.90 11.87 5.49
C GLN A 54 -1.24 10.39 5.58
N ALA A 55 -0.39 9.55 5.01
CA ALA A 55 -0.63 8.12 4.97
C ALA A 55 0.07 7.39 6.11
N ASP A 56 -0.60 6.39 6.65
CA ASP A 56 -0.04 5.50 7.67
C ASP A 56 0.64 4.30 7.03
N LEU A 57 0.35 4.03 5.77
CA LEU A 57 0.95 2.96 4.99
C LEU A 57 0.79 3.26 3.49
N ILE A 58 1.80 2.88 2.71
CA ILE A 58 1.75 2.99 1.25
C ILE A 58 1.64 1.56 0.70
N LEU A 59 0.60 1.32 -0.09
CA LEU A 59 0.34 0.02 -0.72
C LEU A 59 0.43 0.18 -2.23
N VAL A 60 1.31 -0.59 -2.86
CA VAL A 60 1.53 -0.53 -4.29
C VAL A 60 1.10 -1.83 -4.95
N ASP A 61 0.14 -1.74 -5.86
CA ASP A 61 -0.29 -2.85 -6.70
C ASP A 61 -0.24 -2.39 -8.15
N VAL A 62 0.88 -2.67 -8.81
CA VAL A 62 1.07 -2.30 -10.21
C VAL A 62 1.42 -3.52 -11.03
N VAL A 63 0.76 -3.60 -12.20
CA VAL A 63 0.94 -4.66 -13.16
C VAL A 63 2.09 -4.28 -14.09
N ARG A 64 2.78 -5.26 -14.65
CA ARG A 64 3.79 -5.07 -15.72
C ARG A 64 5.15 -4.55 -15.27
N ILE A 65 5.36 -4.37 -13.97
CA ILE A 65 6.70 -4.07 -13.46
C ILE A 65 7.06 -5.12 -12.41
N SER A 66 8.35 -5.26 -12.15
CA SER A 66 8.80 -6.23 -11.15
C SER A 66 8.51 -5.72 -9.73
N PRO A 67 8.46 -6.61 -8.73
CA PRO A 67 8.34 -6.17 -7.34
C PRO A 67 9.44 -5.19 -6.92
N GLU A 68 10.66 -5.37 -7.43
CA GLU A 68 11.79 -4.48 -7.12
C GLU A 68 11.55 -3.07 -7.69
N GLU A 69 11.04 -2.98 -8.93
CA GLU A 69 10.68 -1.69 -9.52
C GLU A 69 9.55 -1.03 -8.76
N ALA A 70 8.57 -1.82 -8.32
CA ALA A 70 7.46 -1.31 -7.51
C ALA A 70 7.94 -0.80 -6.15
N LEU A 71 8.91 -1.49 -5.54
CA LEU A 71 9.53 -1.01 -4.30
C LEU A 71 10.23 0.32 -4.49
N ASP A 72 11.01 0.45 -5.56
CA ASP A 72 11.70 1.69 -5.86
C ASP A 72 10.70 2.84 -6.06
N MET A 73 9.61 2.57 -6.76
CA MET A 73 8.55 3.54 -6.98
C MET A 73 7.92 3.96 -5.64
N GLY A 74 7.59 3.00 -4.80
CA GLY A 74 6.99 3.30 -3.49
C GLY A 74 7.91 4.11 -2.60
N ARG A 75 9.22 3.83 -2.65
CA ARG A 75 10.22 4.58 -1.89
C ARG A 75 10.32 6.01 -2.39
N ARG A 76 10.27 6.23 -3.71
CA ARG A 76 10.26 7.58 -4.28
C ARG A 76 9.03 8.36 -3.84
N ILE A 77 7.86 7.73 -3.86
CA ILE A 77 6.61 8.36 -3.43
C ILE A 77 6.69 8.73 -1.94
N ARG A 78 7.17 7.82 -1.11
CA ARG A 78 7.32 8.05 0.34
C ARG A 78 8.23 9.23 0.61
N GLU A 79 9.36 9.30 -0.06
CA GLU A 79 10.33 10.38 0.09
C GLU A 79 9.76 11.71 -0.40
N TYR A 80 9.13 11.70 -1.57
CA TYR A 80 8.53 12.91 -2.16
C TYR A 80 7.42 13.48 -1.28
N ALA A 81 6.60 12.61 -0.69
CA ALA A 81 5.53 13.01 0.20
C ALA A 81 6.05 13.43 1.59
N LYS A 82 7.35 13.36 1.80
CA LYS A 82 8.01 13.67 3.07
C LYS A 82 7.57 12.77 4.21
N HIS A 83 7.09 11.59 3.88
CA HIS A 83 6.84 10.56 4.88
C HIS A 83 8.20 10.05 5.38
N ASN A 84 8.30 9.80 6.70
CA ASN A 84 9.53 9.27 7.25
C ASN A 84 9.73 7.80 6.85
N GLY A 85 10.94 7.28 7.04
CA GLY A 85 11.27 5.91 6.71
C GLY A 85 10.54 4.85 7.53
N HIS A 86 9.78 5.27 8.54
CA HIS A 86 9.00 4.36 9.36
C HIS A 86 7.61 4.08 8.79
N THR A 87 7.15 4.88 7.81
CA THR A 87 5.89 4.60 7.13
C THR A 87 6.03 3.30 6.35
N PRO A 88 5.24 2.26 6.69
CA PRO A 88 5.36 0.98 5.99
C PRO A 88 5.05 1.10 4.50
N LEU A 89 5.78 0.33 3.71
CA LEU A 89 5.56 0.20 2.27
C LEU A 89 5.32 -1.27 1.98
N VAL A 90 4.20 -1.58 1.33
CA VAL A 90 3.85 -2.94 0.94
C VAL A 90 3.63 -2.98 -0.56
N VAL A 91 4.33 -3.89 -1.23
CA VAL A 91 4.15 -4.17 -2.65
C VAL A 91 3.44 -5.50 -2.80
N MET A 92 2.36 -5.51 -3.59
CA MET A 92 1.61 -6.72 -3.92
C MET A 92 2.19 -7.31 -5.20
N ALA A 93 2.76 -8.51 -5.11
CA ALA A 93 3.31 -9.21 -6.28
C ALA A 93 2.21 -10.01 -6.96
N GLU A 94 2.07 -9.87 -8.28
CA GLU A 94 1.03 -10.56 -9.05
C GLU A 94 1.51 -11.84 -9.70
N LYS A 95 2.77 -11.85 -10.16
CA LYS A 95 3.35 -13.03 -10.78
C LYS A 95 4.55 -13.48 -9.97
N TYR A 96 4.52 -14.73 -9.54
CA TYR A 96 5.55 -15.29 -8.70
C TYR A 96 5.52 -16.80 -8.78
N ASP A 97 6.61 -17.44 -8.34
CA ASP A 97 6.70 -18.89 -8.28
C ASP A 97 5.75 -19.44 -7.21
N ALA A 98 5.17 -20.60 -7.48
CA ALA A 98 4.17 -21.20 -6.60
C ALA A 98 4.64 -21.38 -5.15
N ASP A 99 5.93 -21.57 -4.94
CA ASP A 99 6.49 -21.73 -3.59
C ASP A 99 6.50 -20.44 -2.78
N LEU A 100 6.31 -19.29 -3.42
CA LEU A 100 6.20 -18.00 -2.73
C LEU A 100 4.78 -17.68 -2.28
N GLU A 101 3.77 -18.35 -2.86
CA GLU A 101 2.38 -18.06 -2.58
C GLU A 101 2.08 -18.10 -1.08
N GLY A 102 1.43 -17.06 -0.58
CA GLY A 102 1.08 -16.95 0.83
C GLY A 102 2.19 -16.42 1.72
N THR A 103 3.32 -15.98 1.15
CA THR A 103 4.44 -15.45 1.95
C THR A 103 4.49 -13.93 1.93
N ASN A 104 4.97 -13.36 3.03
CA ASN A 104 5.28 -11.94 3.15
C ASN A 104 6.78 -11.83 3.43
N VAL A 105 7.48 -11.03 2.63
CA VAL A 105 8.95 -10.92 2.73
C VAL A 105 9.33 -9.50 3.07
N ASN A 106 10.06 -9.34 4.18
CA ASN A 106 10.64 -8.05 4.53
C ASN A 106 11.89 -7.83 3.66
N VAL A 107 11.95 -6.68 3.00
CA VAL A 107 13.05 -6.35 2.08
C VAL A 107 13.88 -5.16 2.58
N GLY A 108 13.81 -4.90 3.87
CA GLY A 108 14.59 -3.85 4.53
C GLY A 108 13.69 -2.84 5.24
N GLY A 109 14.06 -2.43 6.44
CA GLY A 109 13.28 -1.47 7.21
C GLY A 109 11.83 -1.92 7.38
N ASN A 110 10.91 -1.06 6.95
CA ASN A 110 9.48 -1.34 6.96
C ASN A 110 8.93 -1.58 5.55
N ASP A 111 9.75 -2.12 4.67
CA ASP A 111 9.39 -2.37 3.29
C ASP A 111 9.15 -3.87 3.09
N TRP A 112 8.04 -4.20 2.43
CA TRP A 112 7.57 -5.58 2.31
C TRP A 112 7.07 -5.90 0.91
N ILE A 113 7.26 -7.15 0.50
CA ILE A 113 6.59 -7.71 -0.68
C ILE A 113 5.66 -8.79 -0.16
N THR A 114 4.38 -8.73 -0.56
CA THR A 114 3.42 -9.77 -0.23
C THR A 114 3.05 -10.55 -1.49
N TYR A 115 3.20 -11.88 -1.42
CA TYR A 115 2.84 -12.79 -2.50
C TYR A 115 1.48 -13.37 -2.16
N LEU A 116 0.44 -12.62 -2.52
CA LEU A 116 -0.91 -12.87 -2.01
C LEU A 116 -1.50 -14.19 -2.45
N GLU A 117 -2.01 -14.92 -1.47
CA GLU A 117 -2.86 -16.08 -1.64
C GLU A 117 -4.33 -15.66 -1.61
N ASP A 118 -4.69 -14.77 -0.69
CA ASP A 118 -6.05 -14.27 -0.52
C ASP A 118 -6.06 -12.90 0.17
N HIS A 119 -7.26 -12.31 0.29
CA HIS A 119 -7.40 -11.00 0.94
C HIS A 119 -7.07 -11.04 2.44
N ASP A 120 -7.32 -12.16 3.11
CA ASP A 120 -7.04 -12.27 4.53
C ASP A 120 -5.54 -12.11 4.83
N GLN A 121 -4.69 -12.60 3.95
CA GLN A 121 -3.25 -12.41 4.08
C GLN A 121 -2.89 -10.93 4.07
N LEU A 122 -3.44 -10.16 3.13
CA LEU A 122 -3.22 -8.73 3.04
C LEU A 122 -3.74 -8.03 4.29
N LYS A 123 -4.98 -8.31 4.66
CA LYS A 123 -5.62 -7.73 5.83
C LYS A 123 -4.76 -7.92 7.09
N ASN A 124 -4.27 -9.13 7.31
CA ASN A 124 -3.46 -9.46 8.49
C ASN A 124 -2.11 -8.76 8.46
N LEU A 125 -1.46 -8.68 7.29
CA LEU A 125 -0.18 -7.98 7.16
C LEU A 125 -0.33 -6.48 7.45
N LEU A 126 -1.33 -5.84 6.86
CA LEU A 126 -1.56 -4.41 7.06
C LEU A 126 -1.87 -4.10 8.52
N ALA A 127 -2.72 -4.91 9.15
CA ALA A 127 -3.05 -4.71 10.56
C ALA A 127 -1.82 -4.82 11.44
N ARG A 128 -0.95 -5.80 11.19
CA ARG A 128 0.27 -6.00 11.95
C ARG A 128 1.23 -4.82 11.79
N LEU A 129 1.44 -4.37 10.56
CA LEU A 129 2.38 -3.28 10.29
C LEU A 129 1.91 -1.96 10.88
N MET A 130 0.61 -1.68 10.81
CA MET A 130 0.07 -0.44 11.35
C MET A 130 -0.10 -0.46 12.86
N ALA A 131 -0.27 -1.63 13.45
CA ALA A 131 -0.34 -1.77 14.91
C ALA A 131 1.03 -1.51 15.58
N ALA A 132 2.11 -1.72 14.85
CA ALA A 132 3.48 -1.56 15.36
C ALA A 132 3.95 -0.10 15.37
N ARG A 133 3.13 0.82 14.92
CA ARG A 133 3.49 2.24 14.81
C ARG A 133 3.35 3.01 16.09
#